data_2a908f824d30652d640308d53addad08
#
_entry.id   2a908f824d30652d640308d53addad08
#
_cell.length_a   1.000
_cell.length_b   1.000
_cell.length_c   1.000
_cell.angle_alpha   90.00
_cell.angle_beta   90.00
_cell.angle_gamma   90.00
#
_symmetry.space_group_name_H-M   'P 1'
#
loop_
_entity.id
_entity.type
_entity.pdbx_description
1 polymer ?
#
loop_
_entity_poly.entity_id
_entity_poly.type
_entity_poly.pdbx_seq_one_letter_code
_entity_poly.pdbx_strand_id
1 'polypeptide(L)'
;MLTKETLEQVEELLDELRECSNDGVPILVEGTNDERALRKLDVKEKIFRISSGSKTLLNFLENLTGFEQIIILTDFDRAGDKLAEFCAEHLKRLGVKPIIDIREKLKVLLRKDVKDIQGLAGFLHHQPPVQHGVKTDLFTK
;
A
#
# COMPACT_ATOMS: atom_id res chain seq x y z
N MET A 1 19.86 -2.99 6.46
CA MET A 1 19.00 -3.77 7.35
C MET A 1 18.16 -2.85 8.21
N LEU A 2 16.92 -3.23 8.41
CA LEU A 2 15.99 -2.38 9.16
C LEU A 2 16.18 -2.54 10.66
N THR A 3 16.11 -1.43 11.38
CA THR A 3 16.18 -1.47 12.83
C THR A 3 14.84 -1.89 13.42
N LYS A 4 14.85 -2.25 14.70
CA LYS A 4 13.62 -2.58 15.40
C LYS A 4 12.65 -1.39 15.38
N GLU A 5 13.18 -0.18 15.58
CA GLU A 5 12.34 1.03 15.57
C GLU A 5 11.69 1.23 14.20
N THR A 6 12.46 1.02 13.13
CA THR A 6 11.92 1.15 11.78
C THR A 6 10.83 0.12 11.54
N LEU A 7 11.05 -1.12 11.98
CA LEU A 7 10.04 -2.16 11.82
C LEU A 7 8.75 -1.81 12.57
N GLU A 8 8.87 -1.23 13.76
CA GLU A 8 7.68 -0.81 14.51
C GLU A 8 6.91 0.27 13.77
N GLN A 9 7.63 1.23 13.18
CA GLN A 9 6.99 2.28 12.40
C GLN A 9 6.31 1.73 11.16
N VAL A 10 6.95 0.76 10.51
CA VAL A 10 6.35 0.10 9.35
C VAL A 10 5.05 -0.60 9.77
N GLU A 11 5.07 -1.31 10.90
CA GLU A 11 3.87 -2.00 11.37
C GLU A 11 2.74 -1.01 11.68
N GLU A 12 3.08 0.15 12.23
CA GLU A 12 2.06 1.18 12.49
C GLU A 12 1.42 1.66 11.20
N LEU A 13 2.24 1.84 10.16
CA LEU A 13 1.72 2.26 8.87
C LEU A 13 0.84 1.18 8.24
N LEU A 14 1.21 -0.08 8.42
CA LEU A 14 0.40 -1.18 7.91
C LEU A 14 -0.93 -1.27 8.68
N ASP A 15 -0.91 -0.99 9.99
CA ASP A 15 -2.14 -0.93 10.77
C ASP A 15 -3.04 0.18 10.25
N GLU A 16 -2.48 1.34 9.97
CA GLU A 16 -3.23 2.46 9.41
C GLU A 16 -3.83 2.08 8.05
N LEU A 17 -3.03 1.43 7.21
CA LEU A 17 -3.48 0.96 5.91
C LEU A 17 -4.68 0.02 6.04
N ARG A 18 -4.58 -0.94 6.96
CA ARG A 18 -5.65 -1.90 7.18
C ARG A 18 -6.92 -1.23 7.69
N GLU A 19 -6.77 -0.25 8.58
CA GLU A 19 -7.91 0.50 9.09
C GLU A 19 -8.62 1.26 7.98
N CYS A 20 -7.86 1.95 7.15
CA CYS A 20 -8.45 2.69 6.02
C CYS A 20 -9.17 1.73 5.08
N SER A 21 -8.54 0.59 4.80
CA SER A 21 -9.13 -0.41 3.92
C SER A 21 -10.45 -0.93 4.49
N ASN A 22 -10.47 -1.22 5.79
CA ASN A 22 -11.68 -1.71 6.45
C ASN A 22 -12.78 -0.67 6.45
N ASP A 23 -12.43 0.60 6.42
CA ASP A 23 -13.40 1.70 6.33
C ASP A 23 -13.90 1.94 4.91
N GLY A 24 -13.47 1.13 3.96
CA GLY A 24 -13.97 1.20 2.59
C GLY A 24 -13.10 2.01 1.64
N VAL A 25 -11.91 2.43 2.06
CA VAL A 25 -11.00 3.16 1.17
C VAL A 25 -10.25 2.15 0.31
N PRO A 26 -10.40 2.17 -1.01
CA PRO A 26 -9.70 1.21 -1.85
C PRO A 26 -8.22 1.55 -1.98
N ILE A 27 -7.44 0.54 -2.29
CA ILE A 27 -5.99 0.67 -2.47
C ILE A 27 -5.66 0.42 -3.93
N LEU A 28 -4.83 1.27 -4.50
CA LEU A 28 -4.40 1.18 -5.89
C LEU A 28 -2.95 0.71 -5.93
N VAL A 29 -2.70 -0.42 -6.59
CA VAL A 29 -1.36 -0.99 -6.75
C VAL A 29 -1.05 -1.21 -8.22
N GLU A 30 0.20 -1.56 -8.53
CA GLU A 30 0.60 -1.73 -9.92
C GLU A 30 0.16 -3.04 -10.52
N GLY A 31 0.29 -4.14 -9.79
CA GLY A 31 0.03 -5.45 -10.37
C GLY A 31 -0.45 -6.51 -9.41
N THR A 32 -0.59 -7.71 -9.96
CA THR A 32 -1.14 -8.86 -9.24
C THR A 32 -0.30 -9.27 -8.03
N ASN A 33 1.03 -9.19 -8.16
CA ASN A 33 1.90 -9.59 -7.06
C ASN A 33 1.76 -8.65 -5.87
N ASP A 34 1.53 -7.36 -6.14
CA ASP A 34 1.31 -6.40 -5.07
C ASP A 34 -0.01 -6.68 -4.36
N GLU A 35 -1.04 -7.01 -5.12
CA GLU A 35 -2.32 -7.36 -4.52
C GLU A 35 -2.17 -8.59 -3.63
N ARG A 36 -1.49 -9.63 -4.12
CA ARG A 36 -1.26 -10.83 -3.33
C ARG A 36 -0.51 -10.52 -2.05
N ALA A 37 0.48 -9.63 -2.15
CA ALA A 37 1.27 -9.22 -1.00
C ALA A 37 0.40 -8.54 0.04
N LEU A 38 -0.48 -7.63 -0.39
CA LEU A 38 -1.39 -6.96 0.53
C LEU A 38 -2.33 -7.94 1.20
N ARG A 39 -2.81 -8.94 0.46
CA ARG A 39 -3.66 -9.98 1.06
C ARG A 39 -2.92 -10.73 2.17
N LYS A 40 -1.64 -11.01 1.95
CA LYS A 40 -0.81 -11.66 2.98
C LYS A 40 -0.60 -10.76 4.19
N LEU A 41 -0.70 -9.46 4.01
CA LEU A 41 -0.58 -8.49 5.10
C LEU A 41 -1.94 -8.16 5.71
N ASP A 42 -2.95 -8.98 5.43
CA ASP A 42 -4.28 -8.91 6.02
C ASP A 42 -5.11 -7.71 5.55
N VAL A 43 -4.81 -7.20 4.37
CA VAL A 43 -5.68 -6.25 3.69
C VAL A 43 -6.75 -7.06 2.97
N LYS A 44 -8.02 -6.89 3.35
CA LYS A 44 -9.09 -7.77 2.88
C LYS A 44 -10.08 -7.11 1.95
N GLU A 45 -10.13 -5.78 1.94
CA GLU A 45 -11.13 -5.07 1.17
C GLU A 45 -10.63 -4.75 -0.24
N LYS A 46 -11.21 -3.76 -0.88
CA LYS A 46 -11.02 -3.54 -2.31
C LYS A 46 -9.61 -3.07 -2.68
N ILE A 47 -9.01 -3.77 -3.64
CA ILE A 47 -7.70 -3.43 -4.20
C ILE A 47 -7.86 -3.36 -5.70
N PHE A 48 -7.39 -2.28 -6.32
CA PHE A 48 -7.39 -2.12 -7.77
C PHE A 48 -5.96 -2.24 -8.29
N ARG A 49 -5.81 -2.90 -9.44
CA ARG A 49 -4.51 -3.08 -10.11
C ARG A 49 -4.49 -2.27 -11.38
N ILE A 50 -3.50 -1.41 -11.51
CA ILE A 50 -3.37 -0.57 -12.70
C ILE A 50 -3.17 -1.42 -13.94
N SER A 51 -2.41 -2.51 -13.83
CA SER A 51 -2.04 -3.34 -14.97
C SER A 51 -3.14 -4.31 -15.42
N SER A 52 -4.29 -4.31 -14.76
CA SER A 52 -5.33 -5.26 -15.10
C SER A 52 -6.23 -4.71 -16.20
N GLY A 53 -6.13 -5.24 -17.37
CA GLY A 53 -7.01 -4.88 -18.47
C GLY A 53 -6.29 -4.12 -19.56
N SER A 54 -7.01 -3.85 -20.64
CA SER A 54 -6.45 -3.24 -21.83
C SER A 54 -6.72 -1.75 -21.93
N LYS A 55 -7.36 -1.18 -20.93
CA LYS A 55 -7.70 0.25 -20.96
C LYS A 55 -6.49 1.11 -20.69
N THR A 56 -6.50 2.31 -21.21
CA THR A 56 -5.46 3.29 -20.87
C THR A 56 -5.55 3.63 -19.41
N LEU A 57 -4.46 4.15 -18.85
CA LEU A 57 -4.44 4.56 -17.45
C LEU A 57 -5.50 5.61 -17.15
N LEU A 58 -5.69 6.57 -18.05
CA LEU A 58 -6.71 7.61 -17.84
C LEU A 58 -8.10 7.00 -17.75
N ASN A 59 -8.43 6.10 -18.68
CA ASN A 59 -9.74 5.44 -18.64
C ASN A 59 -9.92 4.64 -17.36
N PHE A 60 -8.85 3.99 -16.92
CA PHE A 60 -8.89 3.23 -15.69
C PHE A 60 -9.21 4.13 -14.50
N LEU A 61 -8.54 5.29 -14.40
CA LEU A 61 -8.76 6.21 -13.29
C LEU A 61 -10.17 6.80 -13.31
N GLU A 62 -10.72 7.04 -14.49
CA GLU A 62 -12.08 7.57 -14.61
C GLU A 62 -13.13 6.62 -14.03
N ASN A 63 -12.83 5.34 -14.00
CA ASN A 63 -13.75 4.36 -13.41
C ASN A 63 -13.72 4.36 -11.89
N LEU A 64 -12.84 5.14 -11.28
CA LEU A 64 -12.70 5.18 -9.82
C LEU A 64 -13.42 6.38 -9.20
N THR A 65 -14.20 7.12 -9.98
CA THR A 65 -14.84 8.34 -9.48
C THR A 65 -15.96 8.08 -8.47
N GLY A 66 -16.37 6.83 -8.30
CA GLY A 66 -17.36 6.49 -7.28
C GLY A 66 -16.83 6.48 -5.85
N PHE A 67 -15.52 6.62 -5.68
CA PHE A 67 -14.91 6.61 -4.36
C PHE A 67 -14.51 8.01 -3.95
N GLU A 68 -14.64 8.31 -2.65
CA GLU A 68 -14.24 9.62 -2.13
C GLU A 68 -12.73 9.73 -1.99
N GLN A 69 -12.08 8.63 -1.65
CA GLN A 69 -10.65 8.59 -1.41
C GLN A 69 -10.08 7.30 -1.96
N ILE A 70 -8.83 7.33 -2.35
CA ILE A 70 -8.10 6.14 -2.83
C ILE A 70 -6.67 6.23 -2.32
N ILE A 71 -6.19 5.14 -1.72
CA ILE A 71 -4.80 5.03 -1.27
C ILE A 71 -3.96 4.56 -2.44
N ILE A 72 -2.88 5.27 -2.74
CA ILE A 72 -1.98 4.91 -3.84
C ILE A 72 -0.75 4.23 -3.27
N LEU A 73 -0.50 2.98 -3.68
CA LEU A 73 0.66 2.19 -3.24
C LEU A 73 1.42 1.62 -4.43
N THR A 74 1.92 2.51 -5.29
CA THR A 74 2.81 2.11 -6.36
C THR A 74 4.20 1.78 -5.79
N ASP A 75 5.04 1.17 -6.60
CA ASP A 75 6.39 0.78 -6.17
C ASP A 75 7.16 1.99 -5.64
N PHE A 76 8.15 1.72 -4.79
CA PHE A 76 8.90 2.77 -4.09
C PHE A 76 10.10 3.29 -4.90
N ASP A 77 10.18 2.96 -6.18
CA ASP A 77 11.25 3.42 -7.04
C ASP A 77 10.82 4.70 -7.79
N ARG A 78 11.72 5.21 -8.62
CA ARG A 78 11.44 6.44 -9.35
C ARG A 78 10.24 6.31 -10.28
N ALA A 79 10.12 5.19 -10.97
CA ALA A 79 8.98 4.96 -11.86
C ALA A 79 7.68 4.94 -11.05
N GLY A 80 7.71 4.32 -9.87
CA GLY A 80 6.56 4.30 -8.98
C GLY A 80 6.21 5.68 -8.45
N ASP A 81 7.22 6.52 -8.19
CA ASP A 81 6.98 7.91 -7.77
C ASP A 81 6.22 8.67 -8.86
N LYS A 82 6.67 8.55 -10.10
CA LYS A 82 6.03 9.25 -11.21
C LYS A 82 4.61 8.75 -11.43
N LEU A 83 4.43 7.45 -11.32
CA LEU A 83 3.11 6.86 -11.48
C LEU A 83 2.16 7.34 -10.38
N ALA A 84 2.66 7.40 -9.15
CA ALA A 84 1.86 7.90 -8.02
C ALA A 84 1.45 9.35 -8.25
N GLU A 85 2.39 10.18 -8.71
CA GLU A 85 2.10 11.59 -8.99
C GLU A 85 1.04 11.72 -10.08
N PHE A 86 1.18 10.95 -11.14
CA PHE A 86 0.24 10.99 -12.25
C PHE A 86 -1.16 10.61 -11.76
N CYS A 87 -1.27 9.51 -11.05
CA CYS A 87 -2.55 9.04 -10.54
C CYS A 87 -3.15 10.04 -9.58
N ALA A 88 -2.35 10.57 -8.66
CA ALA A 88 -2.85 11.52 -7.66
C ALA A 88 -3.40 12.76 -8.34
N GLU A 89 -2.67 13.29 -9.32
CA GLU A 89 -3.08 14.50 -10.00
C GLU A 89 -4.39 14.32 -10.76
N HIS A 90 -4.51 13.20 -11.46
CA HIS A 90 -5.73 12.96 -12.24
C HIS A 90 -6.92 12.62 -11.36
N LEU A 91 -6.71 11.87 -10.29
CA LEU A 91 -7.78 11.58 -9.35
C LEU A 91 -8.33 12.87 -8.72
N LYS A 92 -7.42 13.79 -8.36
CA LYS A 92 -7.85 15.08 -7.83
C LYS A 92 -8.76 15.81 -8.80
N ARG A 93 -8.39 15.84 -10.09
CA ARG A 93 -9.21 16.48 -11.10
C ARG A 93 -10.57 15.83 -11.23
N LEU A 94 -10.64 14.54 -10.95
CA LEU A 94 -11.90 13.79 -11.02
C LEU A 94 -12.70 13.87 -9.72
N GLY A 95 -12.21 14.64 -8.75
CA GLY A 95 -12.91 14.82 -7.48
C GLY A 95 -12.66 13.72 -6.46
N VAL A 96 -11.65 12.88 -6.68
CA VAL A 96 -11.29 11.81 -5.77
C VAL A 96 -10.03 12.20 -5.01
N LYS A 97 -10.06 12.09 -3.69
CA LYS A 97 -8.92 12.45 -2.87
C LYS A 97 -7.87 11.34 -2.88
N PRO A 98 -6.68 11.59 -3.42
CA PRO A 98 -5.62 10.59 -3.36
C PRO A 98 -4.94 10.61 -2.00
N ILE A 99 -4.64 9.44 -1.46
CA ILE A 99 -3.90 9.32 -0.21
C ILE A 99 -2.54 8.72 -0.55
N ILE A 100 -1.50 9.52 -0.45
CA ILE A 100 -0.14 9.10 -0.77
C ILE A 100 0.76 9.03 0.45
N ASP A 101 0.26 9.46 1.60
CA ASP A 101 1.07 9.59 2.82
C ASP A 101 1.68 8.26 3.25
N ILE A 102 0.89 7.20 3.22
CA ILE A 102 1.35 5.89 3.66
C ILE A 102 2.49 5.43 2.77
N ARG A 103 2.32 5.56 1.46
CA ARG A 103 3.34 5.19 0.50
C ARG A 103 4.64 5.96 0.73
N GLU A 104 4.52 7.28 0.89
CA GLU A 104 5.72 8.11 1.05
C GLU A 104 6.46 7.80 2.34
N LYS A 105 5.73 7.57 3.41
CA LYS A 105 6.36 7.21 4.68
C LYS A 105 7.02 5.84 4.61
N LEU A 106 6.37 4.87 3.98
CA LEU A 106 6.98 3.55 3.80
C LEU A 106 8.25 3.67 2.98
N LYS A 107 8.22 4.45 1.91
CA LYS A 107 9.39 4.63 1.06
C LYS A 107 10.58 5.16 1.86
N VAL A 108 10.33 6.17 2.69
CA VAL A 108 11.40 6.77 3.51
C VAL A 108 11.95 5.75 4.51
N LEU A 109 11.07 5.01 5.18
CA LEU A 109 11.50 4.05 6.19
C LEU A 109 12.25 2.87 5.60
N LEU A 110 11.82 2.40 4.44
CA LEU A 110 12.38 1.19 3.83
C LEU A 110 13.61 1.48 2.97
N ARG A 111 13.69 2.67 2.41
CA ARG A 111 14.82 3.14 1.62
C ARG A 111 15.18 2.13 0.52
N LYS A 112 16.42 1.61 0.57
CA LYS A 112 16.92 0.69 -0.46
C LYS A 112 16.66 -0.77 -0.12
N ASP A 113 16.19 -1.04 1.10
CA ASP A 113 16.03 -2.42 1.53
C ASP A 113 14.85 -3.11 0.86
N VAL A 114 13.80 -2.35 0.58
CA VAL A 114 12.58 -2.87 0.00
C VAL A 114 12.06 -1.89 -1.04
N LYS A 115 11.69 -2.37 -2.23
CA LYS A 115 11.29 -1.51 -3.35
C LYS A 115 9.79 -1.48 -3.61
N ASP A 116 9.04 -2.40 -3.03
CA ASP A 116 7.61 -2.50 -3.32
C ASP A 116 6.91 -3.28 -2.21
N ILE A 117 5.59 -3.34 -2.31
CA ILE A 117 4.78 -4.05 -1.32
C ILE A 117 5.08 -5.55 -1.33
N GLN A 118 5.34 -6.12 -2.52
CA GLN A 118 5.69 -7.52 -2.62
C GLN A 118 6.96 -7.82 -1.82
N GLY A 119 7.97 -6.98 -1.98
CA GLY A 119 9.21 -7.13 -1.23
C GLY A 119 9.02 -6.94 0.26
N LEU A 120 8.17 -5.99 0.65
CA LEU A 120 7.87 -5.76 2.05
C LEU A 120 7.21 -6.98 2.69
N ALA A 121 6.22 -7.56 2.03
CA ALA A 121 5.54 -8.74 2.56
C ALA A 121 6.52 -9.89 2.72
N GLY A 122 7.39 -10.10 1.72
CA GLY A 122 8.41 -11.13 1.80
C GLY A 122 9.39 -10.89 2.94
N PHE A 123 9.82 -9.63 3.08
CA PHE A 123 10.75 -9.27 4.14
C PHE A 123 10.15 -9.53 5.52
N LEU A 124 8.93 -9.10 5.74
CA LEU A 124 8.26 -9.27 7.03
C LEU A 124 8.02 -10.74 7.36
N HIS A 125 7.75 -11.54 6.34
CA HIS A 125 7.53 -12.97 6.53
C HIS A 125 8.77 -13.68 7.08
N HIS A 126 9.95 -13.14 6.81
CA HIS A 126 11.21 -13.73 7.25
C HIS A 126 11.78 -13.06 8.48
N GLN A 127 11.08 -12.13 9.09
CA GLN A 127 11.54 -11.44 10.30
C GLN A 127 10.91 -12.06 11.54
N PRO A 128 11.62 -12.04 12.66
CA PRO A 128 10.97 -12.45 13.91
C PRO A 128 9.86 -11.46 14.24
N PRO A 129 8.81 -11.91 14.89
CA PRO A 129 7.71 -11.01 15.26
C PRO A 129 8.22 -9.85 16.10
N VAL A 130 7.67 -8.68 15.83
CA VAL A 130 7.95 -7.51 16.66
C VAL A 130 7.19 -7.67 17.96
N GLN A 131 7.89 -7.45 19.06
CA GLN A 131 7.29 -7.58 20.37
C GLN A 131 6.57 -6.30 20.72
N HIS A 132 5.30 -6.27 20.49
CA HIS A 132 4.56 -5.23 21.06
C HIS A 132 3.46 -5.81 21.80
N GLY A 133 3.52 -5.81 22.72
CA GLY A 133 2.47 -6.26 23.29
C GLY A 133 1.84 -7.34 22.65
N VAL A 134 1.76 -7.98 22.66
CA VAL A 134 1.35 -8.90 22.16
C VAL A 134 0.47 -9.33 21.49
N LYS A 135 0.42 -9.10 21.24
CA LYS A 135 -0.22 -9.40 20.56
C LYS A 135 -0.55 -10.37 20.17
N THR A 136 -0.51 -10.29 20.36
CA THR A 136 -0.73 -11.06 20.26
C THR A 136 -0.85 -11.95 19.97
N ASP A 137 -0.58 -12.05 19.93
CA ASP A 137 -0.61 -13.01 19.83
C ASP A 137 -0.83 -13.91 20.04
N LEU A 138 -0.54 -13.81 20.40
CA LEU A 138 -0.66 -14.76 20.70
C LEU A 138 -1.79 -15.38 20.72
N PHE A 139 -2.35 -15.03 20.75
CA PHE A 139 -3.37 -15.52 20.61
C PHE A 139 -3.98 -15.50 19.58
N THR A 140 -3.76 -15.07 19.31
CA THR A 140 -4.27 -15.27 18.53
C THR A 140 -4.19 -15.91 17.74
N LYS A 141 -4.04 -16.23 17.77
CA LYS A 141 -4.06 -17.07 17.26
C LYS A 141 -4.05 -17.66 16.98
#